data_d7545232d09cd75e3326d844128b0a27
#
_entry.id   d7545232d09cd75e3326d844128b0a27
#
_cell.length_a   1.000
_cell.length_b   1.000
_cell.length_c   1.000
_cell.angle_alpha   90.00
_cell.angle_beta   90.00
_cell.angle_gamma   90.00
#
_symmetry.space_group_name_H-M   'P 1'
#
loop_
_entity.id
_entity.type
_entity.pdbx_description
1 polymer ?
#
loop_
_entity_poly.entity_id
_entity_poly.type
_entity_poly.pdbx_seq_one_letter_code
_entity_poly.pdbx_strand_id
1 'polypeptide(L)'
;MLEWHLVMKKDLHPTNYQFVIVEDTSNNQRFLTKATVDSKQIKETAKWEDGNEYPILKVHISSTSHPFFTGEERVIDVEGRVDKFKARAAAAKEKQEAMVNKAKKSVERKAKSEQAK
;
A
#
# COMPACT_ATOMS: atom_id res chain seq x y z
N MET A 1 -38.18 36.60 10.20
CA MET A 1 -37.01 35.78 9.78
C MET A 1 -37.33 34.35 10.14
N LEU A 2 -37.54 33.52 9.14
CA LEU A 2 -37.72 32.08 9.36
C LEU A 2 -36.36 31.46 9.53
N GLU A 3 -35.97 31.19 10.77
CA GLU A 3 -34.79 30.38 11.05
C GLU A 3 -35.07 28.96 10.61
N TRP A 4 -34.47 28.58 9.49
CA TRP A 4 -34.44 27.19 9.03
C TRP A 4 -33.46 26.42 9.93
N HIS A 5 -33.91 26.04 11.13
CA HIS A 5 -33.22 25.03 11.88
C HIS A 5 -33.31 23.74 11.09
N LEU A 6 -32.22 23.37 10.44
CA LEU A 6 -32.02 22.03 9.88
C LEU A 6 -32.09 21.04 11.06
N VAL A 7 -33.32 20.59 11.35
CA VAL A 7 -33.53 19.57 12.40
C VAL A 7 -32.99 18.26 11.87
N MET A 8 -31.75 17.99 12.18
CA MET A 8 -31.17 16.67 11.92
C MET A 8 -31.90 15.61 12.74
N LYS A 9 -32.17 14.45 12.14
CA LYS A 9 -32.81 13.34 12.85
C LYS A 9 -31.99 12.96 14.08
N LYS A 10 -32.62 12.90 15.23
CA LYS A 10 -32.03 12.47 16.48
C LYS A 10 -31.65 10.98 16.38
N ASP A 11 -30.58 10.60 17.05
CA ASP A 11 -30.10 9.22 17.19
C ASP A 11 -29.67 8.49 15.90
N LEU A 12 -29.54 9.22 14.80
CA LEU A 12 -29.08 8.66 13.53
C LEU A 12 -27.57 8.87 13.30
N HIS A 13 -27.00 9.89 13.91
CA HIS A 13 -25.60 10.26 13.71
C HIS A 13 -24.70 9.59 14.75
N PRO A 14 -23.52 9.14 14.34
CA PRO A 14 -22.53 8.61 15.28
C PRO A 14 -22.15 9.64 16.34
N THR A 15 -22.01 9.20 17.58
CA THR A 15 -21.60 10.05 18.71
C THR A 15 -20.09 10.16 18.88
N ASN A 16 -19.33 9.32 18.19
CA ASN A 16 -17.86 9.22 18.25
C ASN A 16 -17.15 10.09 17.19
N TYR A 17 -17.74 11.21 16.80
CA TYR A 17 -17.15 12.18 15.88
C TYR A 17 -16.11 13.02 16.62
N GLN A 18 -14.82 12.80 16.30
CA GLN A 18 -13.70 13.39 17.03
C GLN A 18 -12.57 13.80 16.07
N PHE A 19 -11.61 14.57 16.59
CA PHE A 19 -10.40 14.86 15.85
C PHE A 19 -9.53 13.62 15.72
N VAL A 20 -9.01 13.39 14.54
CA VAL A 20 -8.10 12.30 14.21
C VAL A 20 -6.96 12.81 13.34
N ILE A 21 -5.79 12.24 13.52
CA ILE A 21 -4.65 12.46 12.62
C ILE A 21 -4.75 11.43 11.52
N VAL A 22 -4.90 11.89 10.28
CA VAL A 22 -4.81 11.02 9.11
C VAL A 22 -3.37 11.00 8.64
N GLU A 23 -2.77 9.83 8.58
CA GLU A 23 -1.40 9.60 8.10
C GLU A 23 -1.45 8.83 6.78
N ASP A 24 -0.91 9.43 5.74
CA ASP A 24 -0.74 8.78 4.45
C ASP A 24 0.53 7.95 4.45
N THR A 25 0.40 6.63 4.29
CA THR A 25 1.54 5.71 4.29
C THR A 25 2.41 5.79 3.04
N SER A 26 1.92 6.44 1.97
CA SER A 26 2.67 6.57 0.71
C SER A 26 3.73 7.66 0.76
N ASN A 27 3.44 8.79 1.41
CA ASN A 27 4.31 9.97 1.47
C ASN A 27 4.58 10.46 2.89
N ASN A 28 4.07 9.76 3.91
CA ASN A 28 4.17 10.08 5.34
C ASN A 28 3.61 11.48 5.71
N GLN A 29 2.70 12.00 4.89
CA GLN A 29 2.01 13.25 5.18
C GLN A 29 0.94 13.03 6.25
N ARG A 30 0.85 13.98 7.18
CA ARG A 30 -0.11 13.97 8.28
C ARG A 30 -0.97 15.21 8.22
N PHE A 31 -2.24 15.06 8.46
CA PHE A 31 -3.17 16.18 8.60
C PHE A 31 -4.24 15.88 9.64
N LEU A 32 -4.67 16.94 10.34
CA LEU A 32 -5.70 16.84 11.36
C LEU A 32 -7.07 17.07 10.73
N THR A 33 -8.00 16.14 10.96
CA THR A 33 -9.38 16.26 10.50
C THR A 33 -10.34 15.69 11.52
N LYS A 34 -11.63 15.89 11.30
CA LYS A 34 -12.67 15.24 12.12
C LYS A 34 -13.21 14.03 11.40
N ALA A 35 -13.28 12.91 12.09
CA ALA A 35 -13.85 11.68 11.56
C ALA A 35 -14.56 10.89 12.64
N THR A 36 -15.45 10.03 12.21
CA THR A 36 -16.06 9.00 13.04
C THR A 36 -15.20 7.75 12.94
N VAL A 37 -14.54 7.39 14.03
CA VAL A 37 -13.64 6.23 14.03
C VAL A 37 -13.98 5.33 15.20
N ASP A 38 -14.12 4.04 14.90
CA ASP A 38 -14.35 3.04 15.92
C ASP A 38 -13.06 2.76 16.71
N SER A 39 -13.19 2.59 18.01
CA SER A 39 -12.08 2.24 18.90
C SER A 39 -11.33 0.96 18.50
N LYS A 40 -11.97 0.11 17.69
CA LYS A 40 -11.36 -1.10 17.14
C LYS A 40 -10.38 -0.82 15.99
N GLN A 41 -10.55 0.29 15.30
CA GLN A 41 -9.71 0.68 14.15
C GLN A 41 -8.50 1.49 14.58
N ILE A 42 -8.58 2.14 15.74
CA ILE A 42 -7.50 2.98 16.27
C ILE A 42 -6.72 2.19 17.31
N LYS A 43 -5.48 1.91 17.00
CA LYS A 43 -4.54 1.28 17.94
C LYS A 43 -3.43 2.22 18.39
N GLU A 44 -3.22 3.31 17.67
CA GLU A 44 -2.11 4.21 17.84
C GLU A 44 -2.60 5.63 18.05
N THR A 45 -1.93 6.36 18.94
CA THR A 45 -2.13 7.80 19.16
C THR A 45 -0.83 8.55 18.89
N ALA A 46 -0.90 9.79 18.44
CA ALA A 46 0.25 10.67 18.30
C ALA A 46 -0.05 12.06 18.80
N LYS A 47 1.00 12.75 19.22
CA LYS A 47 0.94 14.16 19.54
C LYS A 47 0.93 15.00 18.28
N TRP A 48 0.02 15.97 18.26
CA TRP A 48 -0.06 16.99 17.22
C TRP A 48 0.67 18.27 17.68
N GLU A 49 0.84 19.22 16.78
CA GLU A 49 1.49 20.51 17.03
C GLU A 49 0.85 21.30 18.19
N ASP A 50 -0.43 21.09 18.46
CA ASP A 50 -1.18 21.67 19.58
C ASP A 50 -0.82 21.08 20.95
N GLY A 51 0.05 20.08 20.99
CA GLY A 51 0.45 19.37 22.22
C GLY A 51 -0.56 18.32 22.70
N ASN A 52 -1.69 18.18 22.02
CA ASN A 52 -2.72 17.19 22.35
C ASN A 52 -2.44 15.85 21.62
N GLU A 53 -2.94 14.77 22.23
CA GLU A 53 -2.86 13.43 21.63
C GLU A 53 -4.14 13.12 20.88
N TYR A 54 -3.99 12.71 19.63
CA TYR A 54 -5.09 12.30 18.77
C TYR A 54 -4.87 10.90 18.22
N PRO A 55 -5.95 10.16 17.98
CA PRO A 55 -5.87 8.85 17.34
C PRO A 55 -5.39 8.97 15.90
N ILE A 56 -4.56 8.01 15.45
CA ILE A 56 -4.03 7.97 14.10
C ILE A 56 -4.86 7.02 13.24
N LEU A 57 -5.30 7.52 12.09
CA LEU A 57 -5.91 6.75 11.03
C LEU A 57 -4.93 6.65 9.86
N LYS A 58 -4.39 5.46 9.60
CA LYS A 58 -3.49 5.20 8.47
C LYS A 58 -4.30 4.97 7.20
N VAL A 59 -4.00 5.73 6.17
CA VAL A 59 -4.59 5.61 4.83
C VAL A 59 -3.50 5.36 3.80
N HIS A 60 -3.81 4.64 2.73
CA HIS A 60 -2.83 4.32 1.69
C HIS A 60 -2.74 5.38 0.61
N ILE A 61 -3.79 6.15 0.43
CA ILE A 61 -3.89 7.24 -0.54
C ILE A 61 -4.59 8.42 0.12
N SER A 62 -4.06 9.61 -0.11
CA SER A 62 -4.67 10.88 0.26
C SER A 62 -4.66 11.84 -0.94
N SER A 63 -5.17 13.05 -0.75
CA SER A 63 -5.09 14.09 -1.79
C SER A 63 -3.66 14.44 -2.18
N THR A 64 -2.70 14.24 -1.28
CA THR A 64 -1.27 14.53 -1.52
C THR A 64 -0.53 13.42 -2.25
N SER A 65 -1.08 12.23 -2.32
CA SER A 65 -0.48 11.05 -2.98
C SER A 65 -1.30 10.50 -4.14
N HIS A 66 -2.51 11.04 -4.36
CA HIS A 66 -3.39 10.56 -5.41
C HIS A 66 -2.85 10.90 -6.80
N PRO A 67 -2.85 9.92 -7.76
CA PRO A 67 -2.31 10.12 -9.11
C PRO A 67 -2.88 11.31 -9.88
N PHE A 68 -4.18 11.64 -9.67
CA PHE A 68 -4.80 12.79 -10.34
C PHE A 68 -4.23 14.13 -9.88
N PHE A 69 -3.81 14.23 -8.64
CA PHE A 69 -3.27 15.47 -8.08
C PHE A 69 -1.76 15.56 -8.22
N THR A 70 -1.06 14.43 -8.17
CA THR A 70 0.40 14.38 -8.31
C THR A 70 0.86 14.22 -9.76
N GLY A 71 0.01 13.69 -10.65
CA GLY A 71 0.37 13.34 -12.03
C GLY A 71 1.28 12.11 -12.14
N GLU A 72 1.58 11.44 -11.04
CA GLU A 72 2.43 10.25 -11.00
C GLU A 72 1.61 9.00 -10.72
N GLU A 73 1.79 7.98 -11.55
CA GLU A 73 1.20 6.66 -11.28
C GLU A 73 2.06 5.90 -10.27
N ARG A 74 1.43 5.47 -9.19
CA ARG A 74 2.07 4.61 -8.17
C ARG A 74 1.34 3.29 -8.06
N VAL A 75 2.10 2.21 -8.07
CA VAL A 75 1.59 0.88 -7.75
C VAL A 75 1.63 0.70 -6.23
N ILE A 76 0.45 0.67 -5.61
CA ILE A 76 0.33 0.45 -4.17
C ILE A 76 0.23 -1.06 -3.92
N ASP A 77 1.25 -1.62 -3.31
CA ASP A 77 1.31 -3.05 -2.98
C ASP A 77 1.14 -3.29 -1.48
N VAL A 78 -0.08 -3.11 -0.99
CA VAL A 78 -0.42 -3.26 0.44
C VAL A 78 -0.17 -4.68 0.95
N GLU A 79 -0.33 -5.68 0.10
CA GLU A 79 -0.23 -7.11 0.46
C GLU A 79 1.07 -7.78 0.00
N GLY A 80 1.99 -7.04 -0.61
CA GLY A 80 3.22 -7.58 -1.16
C GLY A 80 3.00 -8.59 -2.31
N ARG A 81 1.87 -8.49 -3.00
CA ARG A 81 1.54 -9.39 -4.11
C ARG A 81 2.42 -9.16 -5.32
N VAL A 82 2.73 -7.89 -5.61
CA VAL A 82 3.60 -7.50 -6.73
C VAL A 82 5.02 -7.98 -6.48
N ASP A 83 5.52 -7.84 -5.26
CA ASP A 83 6.86 -8.32 -4.90
C ASP A 83 6.96 -9.84 -4.93
N LYS A 84 5.92 -10.55 -4.45
CA LYS A 84 5.84 -12.02 -4.57
C LYS A 84 5.75 -12.48 -6.03
N PHE A 85 5.07 -11.73 -6.88
CA PHE A 85 5.01 -12.02 -8.31
C PHE A 85 6.38 -11.82 -8.98
N LYS A 86 7.04 -10.69 -8.72
CA LYS A 86 8.39 -10.39 -9.24
C LYS A 86 9.40 -11.44 -8.80
N ALA A 87 9.39 -11.83 -7.53
CA ALA A 87 10.27 -12.87 -7.00
C ALA A 87 10.03 -14.22 -7.69
N ARG A 88 8.77 -14.63 -7.89
CA ARG A 88 8.45 -15.87 -8.62
C ARG A 88 8.88 -15.81 -10.09
N ALA A 89 8.66 -14.67 -10.75
CA ALA A 89 9.08 -14.48 -12.13
C ALA A 89 10.62 -14.54 -12.29
N ALA A 90 11.36 -13.93 -11.38
CA ALA A 90 12.81 -13.99 -11.35
C ALA A 90 13.32 -15.43 -11.16
N ALA A 91 12.78 -16.14 -10.16
CA ALA A 91 13.14 -17.53 -9.92
C ALA A 91 12.78 -18.48 -11.08
N ALA A 92 11.67 -18.21 -11.78
CA ALA A 92 11.32 -18.97 -12.98
C ALA A 92 12.30 -18.73 -14.13
N LYS A 93 12.73 -17.49 -14.32
CA LYS A 93 13.71 -17.11 -15.34
C LYS A 93 15.08 -17.75 -15.07
N GLU A 94 15.55 -17.71 -13.83
CA GLU A 94 16.81 -18.38 -13.43
C GLU A 94 16.76 -19.90 -13.69
N LYS A 95 15.66 -20.55 -13.35
CA LYS A 95 15.48 -21.98 -13.64
C LYS A 95 15.51 -22.29 -15.12
N GLN A 96 14.87 -21.45 -15.93
CA GLN A 96 14.85 -21.60 -17.38
C GLN A 96 16.26 -21.42 -17.97
N GLU A 97 16.99 -20.40 -17.55
CA GLU A 97 18.38 -20.18 -17.97
C GLU A 97 19.31 -21.34 -17.57
N ALA A 98 19.16 -21.85 -16.34
CA ALA A 98 19.91 -23.01 -15.88
C ALA A 98 19.60 -24.26 -16.71
N MET A 99 18.35 -24.50 -17.09
CA MET A 99 17.98 -25.61 -17.96
C MET A 99 18.58 -25.47 -19.37
N VAL A 100 18.51 -24.26 -19.95
CA VAL A 100 19.11 -23.98 -21.27
C VAL A 100 20.61 -24.18 -21.25
N ASN A 101 21.30 -23.68 -20.21
CA ASN A 101 22.74 -23.85 -20.06
C ASN A 101 23.14 -25.32 -19.87
N LYS A 102 22.34 -26.08 -19.08
CA LYS A 102 22.56 -27.51 -18.91
C LYS A 102 22.38 -28.27 -20.23
N ALA A 103 21.36 -27.92 -21.04
CA ALA A 103 21.12 -28.50 -22.33
C ALA A 103 22.26 -28.19 -23.32
N LYS A 104 22.72 -26.94 -23.39
CA LYS A 104 23.88 -26.55 -24.21
C LYS A 104 25.13 -27.34 -23.85
N LYS A 105 25.44 -27.46 -22.54
CA LYS A 105 26.60 -28.20 -22.04
C LYS A 105 26.51 -29.71 -22.37
N SER A 106 25.30 -30.28 -22.39
CA SER A 106 25.13 -31.69 -22.77
C SER A 106 25.34 -31.91 -24.26
N VAL A 107 24.92 -30.97 -25.11
CA VAL A 107 25.15 -31.04 -26.58
C VAL A 107 26.64 -30.89 -26.90
N GLU A 108 27.35 -29.95 -26.28
CA GLU A 108 28.80 -29.81 -26.44
C GLU A 108 29.56 -31.05 -26.00
N ARG A 109 29.19 -31.71 -24.92
CA ARG A 109 29.79 -32.96 -24.48
C ARG A 109 29.61 -34.09 -25.47
N LYS A 110 28.39 -34.18 -26.06
CA LYS A 110 28.12 -35.20 -27.12
C LYS A 110 28.94 -34.92 -28.39
N ALA A 111 29.00 -33.68 -28.83
CA ALA A 111 29.79 -33.29 -30.00
C ALA A 111 31.30 -33.59 -29.83
N LYS A 112 31.86 -33.31 -28.64
CA LYS A 112 33.25 -33.65 -28.36
C LYS A 112 33.53 -35.15 -28.30
N SER A 113 32.56 -35.97 -27.87
CA SER A 113 32.71 -37.43 -27.81
C SER A 113 32.64 -38.07 -29.19
N GLU A 114 31.95 -37.46 -30.16
CA GLU A 114 31.84 -37.92 -31.55
C GLU A 114 33.09 -37.55 -32.39
N GLN A 115 33.74 -36.43 -32.07
CA GLN A 115 34.99 -36.02 -32.73
C GLN A 115 36.25 -36.75 -32.24
N ALA A 116 36.14 -37.49 -31.15
CA ALA A 116 37.24 -38.24 -30.54
C ALA A 116 37.23 -39.74 -30.89
N LYS A 117 36.37 -40.14 -31.82
CA LYS A 117 36.25 -41.52 -32.38
C LYS A 117 36.67 -41.54 -33.82
#